data_a2eb3dd934e4f8c6edef7225575057cb
#
_entry.id   a2eb3dd934e4f8c6edef7225575057cb
#
_cell.length_a   1.000
_cell.length_b   1.000
_cell.length_c   1.000
_cell.angle_alpha   90.00
_cell.angle_beta   90.00
_cell.angle_gamma   90.00
#
_symmetry.space_group_name_H-M   'P 1'
#
loop_
_entity.id
_entity.type
_entity.pdbx_description
1 polymer ?
#
loop_
_entity_poly.entity_id
_entity_poly.type
_entity_poly.pdbx_seq_one_letter_code
_entity_poly.pdbx_strand_id
1 'polypeptide(L)'
;MYSLSISTSGKYISVAIHDDKLISSSSVLSENGTTNLLMKSIDEITKKSRIEKSDISVVYLDIGPGYYTSLRIGLAVAQGVCGSLGIPLVPVNGLDALAFAAHTGHRKICTIIDIKREEYAFCLYKPVPGGVVR
;
A
#
# COMPACT_ATOMS: atom_id res chain seq x y z
N MET A 1 1.24 18.41 2.66
CA MET A 1 2.25 17.38 3.05
C MET A 1 2.02 16.14 2.22
N TYR A 2 2.96 15.81 1.33
CA TYR A 2 2.76 14.67 0.43
C TYR A 2 3.15 13.36 1.10
N SER A 3 2.35 12.34 0.87
CA SER A 3 2.61 10.97 1.29
C SER A 3 2.64 10.02 0.11
N LEU A 4 3.50 9.02 0.19
CA LEU A 4 3.61 7.92 -0.77
C LEU A 4 3.07 6.65 -0.13
N SER A 5 2.13 6.00 -0.79
CA SER A 5 1.64 4.67 -0.39
C SER A 5 2.16 3.61 -1.34
N ILE A 6 2.58 2.48 -0.79
CA ILE A 6 3.14 1.34 -1.54
C ILE A 6 2.42 0.07 -1.10
N SER A 7 1.93 -0.71 -2.06
CA SER A 7 1.42 -2.07 -1.84
C SER A 7 2.00 -3.03 -2.87
N THR A 8 2.60 -4.11 -2.39
CA THR A 8 3.15 -5.21 -3.20
C THR A 8 2.65 -6.57 -2.73
N SER A 9 1.56 -6.60 -1.96
CA SER A 9 1.08 -7.80 -1.27
C SER A 9 0.44 -8.85 -2.18
N GLY A 10 0.04 -8.48 -3.39
CA GLY A 10 -0.68 -9.36 -4.31
C GLY A 10 -0.08 -9.38 -5.73
N LYS A 11 -0.95 -9.67 -6.69
CA LYS A 11 -0.59 -9.72 -8.11
C LYS A 11 -0.19 -8.36 -8.68
N TYR A 12 -0.73 -7.28 -8.12
CA TYR A 12 -0.49 -5.92 -8.57
C TYR A 12 0.48 -5.20 -7.66
N ILE A 13 1.35 -4.41 -8.25
CA ILE A 13 2.09 -3.38 -7.56
C ILE A 13 1.26 -2.11 -7.67
N SER A 14 0.94 -1.53 -6.54
CA SER A 14 0.17 -0.30 -6.46
C SER A 14 0.97 0.75 -5.69
N VAL A 15 1.01 1.94 -6.25
CA VAL A 15 1.62 3.11 -5.62
C VAL A 15 0.68 4.30 -5.76
N ALA A 16 0.66 5.17 -4.78
CA ALA A 16 -0.16 6.37 -4.80
C ALA A 16 0.52 7.53 -4.09
N ILE A 17 0.32 8.73 -4.61
CA ILE A 17 0.69 9.98 -3.96
C ILE A 17 -0.58 10.70 -3.54
N HIS A 18 -0.61 11.13 -2.31
CA HIS A 18 -1.69 11.94 -1.77
C HIS A 18 -1.18 13.05 -0.84
N ASP A 19 -1.98 14.07 -0.79
CA ASP A 19 -2.01 15.09 0.24
C ASP A 19 -3.37 14.91 0.93
N ASP A 20 -4.18 15.88 1.17
CA ASP A 20 -5.56 15.66 1.68
C ASP A 20 -6.43 14.80 0.75
N LYS A 21 -6.07 14.74 -0.53
CA LYS A 21 -6.73 13.95 -1.58
C LYS A 21 -5.73 13.12 -2.37
N LEU A 22 -6.25 12.08 -3.04
CA LEU A 22 -5.47 11.33 -4.00
C LEU A 22 -5.05 12.24 -5.16
N ILE A 23 -3.73 12.34 -5.40
CA ILE A 23 -3.16 13.13 -6.48
C ILE A 23 -2.89 12.27 -7.70
N SER A 24 -2.23 11.14 -7.51
CA SER A 24 -1.89 10.20 -8.59
C SER A 24 -1.74 8.79 -8.03
N SER A 25 -2.11 7.81 -8.83
CA SER A 25 -1.88 6.41 -8.51
C SER A 25 -1.55 5.59 -9.74
N SER A 26 -0.89 4.46 -9.53
CA SER A 26 -0.60 3.46 -10.53
C SER A 26 -0.80 2.08 -9.94
N SER A 27 -1.38 1.18 -10.71
CA SER A 27 -1.53 -0.22 -10.34
C SER A 27 -1.16 -1.06 -11.55
N VAL A 28 -0.12 -1.89 -11.43
CA VAL A 28 0.47 -2.63 -12.53
C VAL A 28 0.60 -4.10 -12.15
N LEU A 29 0.23 -4.99 -13.07
CA LEU A 29 0.39 -6.44 -12.87
C LEU A 29 1.88 -6.78 -12.80
N SER A 30 2.27 -7.43 -11.70
CA SER A 30 3.64 -7.89 -11.48
C SER A 30 3.78 -9.35 -11.88
N GLU A 31 4.25 -9.61 -13.09
CA GLU A 31 4.56 -10.97 -13.55
C GLU A 31 6.00 -11.35 -13.23
N ASN A 32 6.95 -10.45 -13.50
CA ASN A 32 8.38 -10.63 -13.23
C ASN A 32 9.03 -9.27 -12.93
N GLY A 33 10.08 -9.26 -12.09
CA GLY A 33 10.88 -8.07 -11.85
C GLY A 33 10.21 -7.00 -10.95
N THR A 34 9.61 -7.43 -9.85
CA THR A 34 8.89 -6.57 -8.89
C THR A 34 9.68 -5.33 -8.46
N THR A 35 10.99 -5.44 -8.22
CA THR A 35 11.83 -4.31 -7.78
C THR A 35 11.88 -3.20 -8.83
N ASN A 36 12.20 -3.55 -10.07
CA ASN A 36 12.31 -2.58 -11.16
C ASN A 36 10.96 -1.95 -11.47
N LEU A 37 9.90 -2.76 -11.45
CA LEU A 37 8.54 -2.29 -11.71
C LEU A 37 8.06 -1.32 -10.63
N LEU A 38 8.35 -1.60 -9.36
CA LEU A 38 8.01 -0.73 -8.24
C LEU A 38 8.75 0.62 -8.34
N MET A 39 10.05 0.60 -8.58
CA MET A 39 10.84 1.83 -8.74
C MET A 39 10.36 2.67 -9.92
N LYS A 40 10.08 2.01 -11.05
CA LYS A 40 9.51 2.69 -12.23
C LYS A 40 8.16 3.31 -11.94
N SER A 41 7.27 2.60 -11.26
CA SER A 41 5.95 3.10 -10.89
C SER A 41 6.03 4.34 -9.98
N ILE A 42 6.95 4.33 -9.01
CA ILE A 42 7.20 5.50 -8.14
C ILE A 42 7.68 6.69 -8.98
N ASP A 43 8.65 6.48 -9.87
CA ASP A 43 9.16 7.54 -10.73
C ASP A 43 8.07 8.11 -11.67
N GLU A 44 7.24 7.26 -12.23
CA GLU A 44 6.16 7.68 -13.12
C GLU A 44 5.11 8.53 -12.41
N ILE A 45 4.65 8.13 -11.22
CA ILE A 45 3.63 8.90 -10.50
C ILE A 45 4.17 10.22 -9.95
N THR A 46 5.44 10.28 -9.53
CA THR A 46 6.07 11.54 -9.09
C THR A 46 6.18 12.52 -10.24
N LYS A 47 6.67 12.08 -11.41
CA LYS A 47 6.74 12.90 -12.62
C LYS A 47 5.36 13.38 -13.08
N LYS A 48 4.38 12.48 -13.12
CA LYS A 48 3.00 12.79 -13.50
C LYS A 48 2.36 13.81 -12.55
N SER A 49 2.67 13.72 -11.28
CA SER A 49 2.17 14.63 -10.24
C SER A 49 2.93 15.96 -10.20
N ARG A 50 4.05 16.10 -10.90
CA ARG A 50 4.97 17.24 -10.82
C ARG A 50 5.47 17.51 -9.40
N ILE A 51 5.71 16.43 -8.65
CA ILE A 51 6.19 16.44 -7.27
C ILE A 51 7.61 15.89 -7.26
N GLU A 52 8.53 16.58 -6.58
CA GLU A 52 9.86 16.05 -6.33
C GLU A 52 9.80 14.97 -5.24
N LYS A 53 10.67 13.97 -5.32
CA LYS A 53 10.73 12.93 -4.27
C LYS A 53 11.03 13.52 -2.90
N SER A 54 11.78 14.60 -2.83
CA SER A 54 12.08 15.35 -1.62
C SER A 54 10.86 16.01 -0.97
N ASP A 55 9.76 16.18 -1.70
CA ASP A 55 8.52 16.74 -1.16
C ASP A 55 7.69 15.69 -0.39
N ILE A 56 8.05 14.39 -0.51
CA ILE A 56 7.40 13.32 0.21
C ILE A 56 7.87 13.34 1.67
N SER A 57 6.91 13.35 2.59
CA SER A 57 7.17 13.49 4.03
C SER A 57 6.97 12.20 4.81
N VAL A 58 6.29 11.22 4.23
CA VAL A 58 6.00 9.92 4.86
C VAL A 58 5.71 8.87 3.80
N VAL A 59 6.10 7.63 4.07
CA VAL A 59 5.73 6.47 3.27
C VAL A 59 4.82 5.56 4.08
N TYR A 60 3.67 5.21 3.52
CA TYR A 60 2.78 4.15 4.02
C TYR A 60 3.05 2.88 3.25
N LEU A 61 3.32 1.79 3.95
CA LEU A 61 3.62 0.49 3.36
C LEU A 61 2.60 -0.56 3.78
N ASP A 62 1.97 -1.20 2.81
CA ASP A 62 1.21 -2.42 3.03
C ASP A 62 2.17 -3.54 3.45
N ILE A 63 2.04 -3.98 4.70
CA ILE A 63 2.85 -5.07 5.28
C ILE A 63 2.20 -6.45 5.13
N GLY A 64 1.15 -6.53 4.35
CA GLY A 64 0.41 -7.79 4.15
C GLY A 64 -0.77 -7.96 5.13
N PRO A 65 -1.28 -9.18 5.19
CA PRO A 65 -0.77 -10.43 4.60
C PRO A 65 -0.76 -10.43 3.07
N GLY A 66 0.07 -11.32 2.47
CA GLY A 66 0.18 -11.39 1.03
C GLY A 66 1.34 -12.27 0.56
N TYR A 67 1.77 -12.05 -0.67
CA TYR A 67 2.85 -12.80 -1.30
C TYR A 67 4.19 -12.47 -0.64
N TYR A 68 4.79 -13.45 0.00
CA TYR A 68 5.98 -13.29 0.84
C TYR A 68 7.15 -12.58 0.14
N THR A 69 7.54 -13.03 -1.05
CA THR A 69 8.64 -12.42 -1.80
C THR A 69 8.36 -10.97 -2.17
N SER A 70 7.15 -10.70 -2.65
CA SER A 70 6.75 -9.34 -3.05
C SER A 70 6.66 -8.38 -1.86
N LEU A 71 6.18 -8.85 -0.72
CA LEU A 71 6.16 -8.07 0.54
C LEU A 71 7.58 -7.68 0.98
N ARG A 72 8.54 -8.59 0.90
CA ARG A 72 9.94 -8.31 1.24
C ARG A 72 10.56 -7.27 0.30
N ILE A 73 10.27 -7.35 -0.99
CA ILE A 73 10.74 -6.38 -1.98
C ILE A 73 10.13 -5.00 -1.68
N GLY A 74 8.83 -4.93 -1.44
CA GLY A 74 8.15 -3.68 -1.07
C GLY A 74 8.75 -3.04 0.18
N LEU A 75 9.02 -3.85 1.20
CA LEU A 75 9.68 -3.39 2.43
C LEU A 75 11.08 -2.85 2.17
N ALA A 76 11.91 -3.57 1.41
CA ALA A 76 13.28 -3.14 1.11
C ALA A 76 13.31 -1.82 0.33
N VAL A 77 12.44 -1.66 -0.67
CA VAL A 77 12.32 -0.42 -1.44
C VAL A 77 11.82 0.74 -0.56
N ALA A 78 10.79 0.50 0.24
CA ALA A 78 10.25 1.52 1.14
C ALA A 78 11.28 1.99 2.17
N GLN A 79 12.03 1.06 2.77
CA GLN A 79 13.13 1.38 3.68
C GLN A 79 14.24 2.16 2.99
N GLY A 80 14.59 1.81 1.76
CA GLY A 80 15.58 2.54 0.97
C GLY A 80 15.15 3.98 0.67
N VAL A 81 13.89 4.17 0.26
CA VAL A 81 13.31 5.50 0.03
C VAL A 81 13.30 6.33 1.33
N CYS A 82 12.79 5.77 2.41
CA CYS A 82 12.73 6.46 3.70
C CYS A 82 14.12 6.81 4.24
N GLY A 83 15.07 5.88 4.14
CA GLY A 83 16.43 6.09 4.57
C GLY A 83 17.15 7.18 3.77
N SER A 84 16.92 7.24 2.46
CA SER A 84 17.52 8.26 1.59
C SER A 84 16.95 9.67 1.81
N LEU A 85 15.67 9.76 2.15
CA LEU A 85 14.97 11.02 2.35
C LEU A 85 14.92 11.47 3.82
N GLY A 86 15.28 10.60 4.76
CA GLY A 86 15.18 10.89 6.19
C GLY A 86 13.74 11.03 6.69
N ILE A 87 12.79 10.26 6.10
CA ILE A 87 11.36 10.33 6.40
C ILE A 87 10.85 9.05 7.06
N PRO A 88 9.75 9.13 7.83
CA PRO A 88 9.19 7.96 8.50
C PRO A 88 8.53 6.97 7.54
N LEU A 89 8.62 5.67 7.90
CA LEU A 89 7.90 4.57 7.30
C LEU A 89 6.78 4.13 8.25
N VAL A 90 5.54 4.13 7.75
CA VAL A 90 4.35 3.74 8.51
C VAL A 90 3.80 2.43 7.96
N PRO A 91 3.80 1.34 8.74
CA PRO A 91 3.23 0.08 8.32
C PRO A 91 1.70 0.11 8.37
N VAL A 92 1.06 -0.47 7.35
CA VAL A 92 -0.40 -0.61 7.23
C VAL A 92 -0.75 -2.06 6.99
N ASN A 93 -1.65 -2.63 7.78
CA ASN A 93 -2.15 -3.98 7.55
C ASN A 93 -3.14 -3.98 6.37
N GLY A 94 -2.90 -4.83 5.37
CA GLY A 94 -3.71 -4.89 4.16
C GLY A 94 -5.18 -5.27 4.40
N LEU A 95 -5.46 -6.14 5.37
CA LEU A 95 -6.83 -6.49 5.75
C LEU A 95 -7.58 -5.31 6.37
N ASP A 96 -6.90 -4.50 7.18
CA ASP A 96 -7.47 -3.29 7.79
C ASP A 96 -7.76 -2.23 6.72
N ALA A 97 -6.84 -2.04 5.78
CA ALA A 97 -7.02 -1.11 4.67
C ALA A 97 -8.23 -1.49 3.78
N LEU A 98 -8.38 -2.78 3.46
CA LEU A 98 -9.53 -3.29 2.72
C LEU A 98 -10.85 -3.08 3.47
N ALA A 99 -10.86 -3.36 4.78
CA ALA A 99 -12.04 -3.17 5.61
C ALA A 99 -12.45 -1.70 5.68
N PHE A 100 -11.48 -0.81 5.82
CA PHE A 100 -11.72 0.63 5.82
C PHE A 100 -12.25 1.12 4.48
N ALA A 101 -11.71 0.64 3.36
CA ALA A 101 -12.19 0.99 2.02
C ALA A 101 -13.62 0.49 1.74
N ALA A 102 -14.02 -0.66 2.34
CA ALA A 102 -15.35 -1.24 2.20
C ALA A 102 -16.38 -0.72 3.24
N HIS A 103 -15.98 0.21 4.08
CA HIS A 103 -16.79 0.70 5.21
C HIS A 103 -18.07 1.42 4.75
N THR A 104 -19.20 0.94 5.23
CA THR A 104 -20.53 1.50 4.94
C THR A 104 -21.25 2.09 6.16
N GLY A 105 -20.60 2.01 7.33
CA GLY A 105 -21.16 2.46 8.60
C GLY A 105 -22.13 1.50 9.31
N HIS A 106 -22.64 0.48 8.60
CA HIS A 106 -23.74 -0.34 9.14
C HIS A 106 -23.52 -1.85 9.12
N ARG A 107 -22.63 -2.34 8.26
CA ARG A 107 -22.44 -3.79 8.05
C ARG A 107 -21.12 -4.28 8.62
N LYS A 108 -21.15 -5.50 9.16
CA LYS A 108 -19.92 -6.24 9.44
C LYS A 108 -19.20 -6.53 8.13
N ILE A 109 -17.88 -6.46 8.15
CA ILE A 109 -17.03 -6.68 6.98
C ILE A 109 -16.14 -7.89 7.25
N CYS A 110 -16.05 -8.79 6.29
CA CYS A 110 -15.04 -9.83 6.26
C CYS A 110 -14.07 -9.52 5.13
N THR A 111 -12.82 -9.26 5.44
CA THR A 111 -11.77 -9.12 4.44
C THR A 111 -11.02 -10.43 4.29
N ILE A 112 -10.72 -10.79 3.05
CA ILE A 112 -10.03 -12.04 2.71
C ILE A 112 -8.94 -11.73 1.69
N ILE A 113 -7.74 -12.22 1.92
CA ILE A 113 -6.60 -12.12 1.00
C ILE A 113 -6.08 -13.51 0.70
N ASP A 114 -5.92 -13.83 -0.58
CA ASP A 114 -5.23 -15.04 -1.04
C ASP A 114 -3.72 -14.84 -0.85
N ILE A 115 -3.11 -15.68 -0.02
CA ILE A 115 -1.67 -15.66 0.26
C ILE A 115 -0.90 -16.74 -0.47
N LYS A 116 -1.51 -17.36 -1.48
CA LYS A 116 -1.03 -18.51 -2.23
C LYS A 116 -1.01 -19.82 -1.44
N ARG A 117 -0.65 -20.93 -2.10
CA ARG A 117 -0.59 -22.29 -1.54
C ARG A 117 -1.91 -22.77 -0.95
N GLU A 118 -3.03 -22.34 -1.57
CA GLU A 118 -4.39 -22.68 -1.09
C GLU A 118 -4.69 -22.14 0.33
N GLU A 119 -3.98 -21.10 0.75
CA GLU A 119 -4.16 -20.47 2.05
C GLU A 119 -4.75 -19.07 1.89
N TYR A 120 -5.58 -18.69 2.84
CA TYR A 120 -6.24 -17.38 2.86
C TYR A 120 -6.07 -16.75 4.24
N ALA A 121 -5.72 -15.48 4.26
CA ALA A 121 -5.78 -14.66 5.46
C ALA A 121 -7.12 -13.92 5.48
N PHE A 122 -7.80 -13.90 6.63
CA PHE A 122 -9.06 -13.18 6.77
C PHE A 122 -9.18 -12.49 8.12
N CYS A 123 -10.02 -11.48 8.18
CA CYS A 123 -10.37 -10.80 9.42
C CYS A 123 -11.81 -10.29 9.36
N LEU A 124 -12.48 -10.33 10.52
CA LEU A 124 -13.85 -9.83 10.70
C LEU A 124 -13.80 -8.47 11.41
N TYR A 125 -14.59 -7.53 10.90
CA TYR A 125 -14.65 -6.17 11.43
C TYR A 125 -16.09 -5.78 11.77
N LYS A 126 -16.21 -4.98 12.81
CA LYS A 126 -17.47 -4.32 13.18
C LYS A 126 -17.40 -2.86 12.77
N PRO A 127 -18.50 -2.29 12.28
CA PRO A 127 -18.58 -0.86 12.00
C PRO A 127 -18.55 -0.06 13.32
N VAL A 128 -17.82 1.04 13.30
CA VAL A 128 -17.82 2.05 14.36
C VAL A 128 -17.93 3.44 13.72
N PRO A 129 -18.35 4.48 14.45
CA PRO A 129 -18.33 5.83 13.90
C PRO A 129 -16.94 6.21 13.35
N GLY A 130 -16.88 6.53 12.07
CA GLY A 130 -15.65 6.94 11.39
C GLY A 130 -14.70 5.81 10.97
N GLY A 131 -15.09 4.53 11.11
CA GLY A 131 -14.22 3.43 10.70
C GLY A 131 -14.73 2.03 11.01
N VAL A 132 -13.78 1.15 11.24
CA VAL A 132 -14.00 -0.26 11.58
C VAL A 132 -13.06 -0.70 12.69
N VAL A 133 -13.46 -1.69 13.48
CA VAL A 133 -12.64 -2.37 14.49
C VAL A 133 -12.70 -3.88 14.29
N ARG A 134 -11.60 -4.57 14.58
CA ARG A 134 -11.51 -6.04 14.57
C ARG A 134 -12.39 -6.68 15.65
#